data_fb4e74b1c07ab3d9bb9449f9b636b8a7
#
_entry.id   fb4e74b1c07ab3d9bb9449f9b636b8a7
#
_cell.length_a   1.000
_cell.length_b   1.000
_cell.length_c   1.000
_cell.angle_alpha   90.00
_cell.angle_beta   90.00
_cell.angle_gamma   90.00
#
_symmetry.space_group_name_H-M   'P 1'
#
loop_
_entity.id
_entity.type
_entity.pdbx_description
1 polymer ?
#
loop_
_entity_poly.entity_id
_entity_poly.type
_entity_poly.pdbx_seq_one_letter_code
_entity_poly.pdbx_strand_id
1 'polypeptide(L)'
;MGTIVPKVSPTRAGEILQSMEKNTGAMGIGSNQFEVRLQPTTAPPTYSDLGIDKRDAHIWQTLATMPGDEFEDKIVEIKQECKELSTAALYREAKRAAASNKPESPNPPTGKYRVIYADPPWKYNDRLTDGYGPAEFHYPTMTIEELCALPVREMAEDNAVLFLWVTSPFLEDSFKIIRAWGFEYKASFVWDKVGHNYGHYNSVRHEFLLVCTRGSCTPDESTLFDSVQSIPKTDKHSQKPEEFRRIIETLYTEGEKLELFARGDFDGWDCWGNETGG
;
A
#
# COMPACT_ATOMS: atom_id res chain seq x y z
N MET A 1 19.00 -9.66 -44.68
CA MET A 1 17.62 -9.20 -44.74
C MET A 1 17.15 -9.03 -43.30
N GLY A 2 17.18 -7.81 -42.76
CA GLY A 2 16.74 -7.53 -41.38
C GLY A 2 15.22 -7.48 -41.38
N THR A 3 14.60 -8.31 -40.58
CA THR A 3 13.15 -8.28 -40.34
C THR A 3 12.81 -6.97 -39.64
N ILE A 4 12.11 -6.07 -40.31
CA ILE A 4 11.56 -4.86 -39.73
C ILE A 4 10.38 -5.30 -38.87
N VAL A 5 10.62 -5.50 -37.56
CA VAL A 5 9.52 -5.61 -36.58
C VAL A 5 8.96 -4.20 -36.44
N PRO A 6 7.67 -3.95 -36.76
CA PRO A 6 7.08 -2.65 -36.52
C PRO A 6 7.15 -2.34 -35.04
N LYS A 7 7.81 -1.23 -34.67
CA LYS A 7 7.86 -0.75 -33.30
C LYS A 7 6.44 -0.29 -32.90
N VAL A 8 5.73 -1.15 -32.22
CA VAL A 8 4.47 -0.78 -31.57
C VAL A 8 4.80 0.23 -30.47
N SER A 9 4.02 1.33 -30.39
CA SER A 9 4.23 2.29 -29.29
C SER A 9 3.96 1.62 -27.94
N PRO A 10 4.65 2.03 -26.85
CA PRO A 10 4.40 1.47 -25.52
C PRO A 10 2.94 1.54 -25.08
N THR A 11 2.21 2.61 -25.41
CA THR A 11 0.77 2.77 -25.15
C THR A 11 -0.06 1.74 -25.89
N ARG A 12 0.19 1.56 -27.20
CA ARG A 12 -0.53 0.57 -28.00
C ARG A 12 -0.24 -0.87 -27.55
N ALA A 13 0.99 -1.15 -27.16
CA ALA A 13 1.34 -2.45 -26.57
C ALA A 13 0.59 -2.67 -25.25
N GLY A 14 0.48 -1.64 -24.40
CA GLY A 14 -0.27 -1.67 -23.15
C GLY A 14 -1.77 -1.95 -23.37
N GLU A 15 -2.42 -1.28 -24.33
CA GLU A 15 -3.81 -1.52 -24.69
C GLU A 15 -4.07 -2.98 -25.10
N ILE A 16 -3.18 -3.54 -25.93
CA ILE A 16 -3.26 -4.94 -26.36
C ILE A 16 -3.14 -5.86 -25.15
N LEU A 17 -2.17 -5.63 -24.27
CA LEU A 17 -1.96 -6.45 -23.06
C LEU A 17 -3.13 -6.33 -22.06
N GLN A 18 -3.80 -5.18 -21.99
CA GLN A 18 -5.01 -5.02 -21.16
C GLN A 18 -6.20 -5.80 -21.71
N SER A 19 -6.32 -5.90 -23.05
CA SER A 19 -7.42 -6.61 -23.72
C SER A 19 -7.21 -8.13 -23.75
N MET A 20 -6.00 -8.63 -23.46
CA MET A 20 -5.71 -10.06 -23.45
C MET A 20 -6.31 -10.75 -22.22
N GLU A 21 -6.83 -11.96 -22.42
CA GLU A 21 -7.25 -12.83 -21.32
C GLU A 21 -6.06 -13.14 -20.41
N LYS A 22 -6.22 -12.92 -19.10
CA LYS A 22 -5.14 -13.12 -18.12
C LYS A 22 -4.93 -14.59 -17.84
N ASN A 23 -3.71 -15.08 -18.04
CA ASN A 23 -3.31 -16.38 -17.55
C ASN A 23 -3.09 -16.27 -16.03
N THR A 24 -4.05 -16.77 -15.24
CA THR A 24 -4.02 -16.72 -13.77
C THR A 24 -3.03 -17.71 -13.15
N GLY A 25 -2.25 -18.44 -13.97
CA GLY A 25 -1.34 -19.47 -13.48
C GLY A 25 -2.10 -20.70 -12.96
N ALA A 26 -1.50 -21.87 -13.01
CA ALA A 26 -2.07 -23.05 -12.38
C ALA A 26 -2.09 -22.83 -10.86
N MET A 27 -3.25 -22.91 -10.21
CA MET A 27 -3.33 -23.04 -8.76
C MET A 27 -2.47 -24.22 -8.34
N GLY A 28 -1.36 -23.98 -7.66
CA GLY A 28 -0.48 -24.98 -7.13
C GLY A 28 -1.16 -25.73 -5.99
N ILE A 29 -1.80 -26.84 -6.29
CA ILE A 29 -2.04 -27.89 -5.30
C ILE A 29 -0.70 -28.58 -5.12
N GLY A 30 -0.08 -28.42 -3.93
CA GLY A 30 1.16 -29.06 -3.60
C GLY A 30 1.06 -30.58 -3.72
N SER A 31 1.92 -31.16 -4.52
CA SER A 31 2.51 -32.50 -4.35
C SER A 31 3.53 -32.80 -5.44
N ASN A 32 4.71 -33.24 -5.01
CA ASN A 32 5.75 -34.01 -5.69
C ASN A 32 6.24 -33.61 -7.10
N GLN A 33 7.54 -33.35 -7.16
CA GLN A 33 8.38 -32.91 -8.26
C GLN A 33 8.50 -33.88 -9.47
N PHE A 34 7.57 -34.77 -9.76
CA PHE A 34 7.73 -35.78 -10.82
C PHE A 34 6.54 -35.96 -11.78
N GLU A 35 5.56 -35.08 -11.83
CA GLU A 35 4.58 -35.11 -12.92
C GLU A 35 4.81 -33.97 -13.90
N VAL A 36 5.38 -34.28 -15.04
CA VAL A 36 5.37 -33.43 -16.24
C VAL A 36 3.91 -33.33 -16.71
N ARG A 37 3.16 -32.31 -16.24
CA ARG A 37 1.86 -32.02 -16.80
C ARG A 37 2.03 -31.34 -18.14
N LEU A 38 1.61 -32.02 -19.18
CA LEU A 38 1.32 -31.42 -20.47
C LEU A 38 0.28 -30.32 -20.23
N GLN A 39 0.68 -29.05 -20.42
CA GLN A 39 -0.24 -27.92 -20.34
C GLN A 39 -1.30 -28.05 -21.42
N PRO A 40 -2.58 -27.80 -21.14
CA PRO A 40 -3.60 -27.76 -22.17
C PRO A 40 -3.26 -26.64 -23.17
N THR A 41 -3.28 -26.97 -24.46
CA THR A 41 -2.98 -26.09 -25.61
C THR A 41 -3.92 -24.88 -25.75
N THR A 42 -4.81 -24.63 -24.78
CA THR A 42 -5.84 -23.57 -24.80
C THR A 42 -5.63 -22.50 -23.74
N ALA A 43 -4.58 -22.55 -22.91
CA ALA A 43 -4.32 -21.48 -21.96
C ALA A 43 -3.81 -20.22 -22.68
N PRO A 44 -4.27 -19.01 -22.30
CA PRO A 44 -3.74 -17.78 -22.87
C PRO A 44 -2.24 -17.66 -22.61
N PRO A 45 -1.46 -17.06 -23.54
CA PRO A 45 -0.02 -16.97 -23.42
C PRO A 45 0.39 -16.13 -22.21
N THR A 46 1.49 -16.50 -21.54
CA THR A 46 2.11 -15.68 -20.52
C THR A 46 2.96 -14.57 -21.13
N TYR A 47 3.32 -13.54 -20.37
CA TYR A 47 4.25 -12.50 -20.83
C TYR A 47 5.59 -13.09 -21.29
N SER A 48 6.08 -14.14 -20.60
CA SER A 48 7.29 -14.86 -20.97
C SER A 48 7.18 -15.54 -22.33
N ASP A 49 6.03 -16.11 -22.64
CA ASP A 49 5.76 -16.74 -23.94
C ASP A 49 5.77 -15.73 -25.09
N LEU A 50 5.41 -14.48 -24.77
CA LEU A 50 5.43 -13.34 -25.68
C LEU A 50 6.80 -12.66 -25.76
N GLY A 51 7.78 -13.10 -24.97
CA GLY A 51 9.10 -12.48 -24.88
C GLY A 51 9.06 -11.10 -24.20
N ILE A 52 8.03 -10.83 -23.37
CA ILE A 52 7.83 -9.54 -22.69
C ILE A 52 8.21 -9.70 -21.21
N ASP A 53 9.08 -8.82 -20.73
CA ASP A 53 9.37 -8.74 -19.30
C ASP A 53 8.15 -8.24 -18.51
N LYS A 54 7.90 -8.80 -17.32
CA LYS A 54 6.76 -8.41 -16.48
C LYS A 54 6.78 -6.92 -16.11
N ARG A 55 7.97 -6.34 -15.94
CA ARG A 55 8.15 -4.93 -15.64
C ARG A 55 7.74 -4.08 -16.84
N ASP A 56 8.18 -4.45 -18.05
CA ASP A 56 7.83 -3.73 -19.27
C ASP A 56 6.33 -3.84 -19.56
N ALA A 57 5.73 -5.01 -19.39
CA ALA A 57 4.30 -5.21 -19.52
C ALA A 57 3.50 -4.29 -18.57
N HIS A 58 3.93 -4.17 -17.32
CA HIS A 58 3.30 -3.30 -16.34
C HIS A 58 3.44 -1.80 -16.70
N ILE A 59 4.63 -1.38 -17.16
CA ILE A 59 4.87 0.00 -17.61
C ILE A 59 3.94 0.33 -18.77
N TRP A 60 3.86 -0.52 -19.79
CA TRP A 60 3.04 -0.29 -20.98
C TRP A 60 1.54 -0.26 -20.66
N GLN A 61 1.07 -1.16 -19.80
CA GLN A 61 -0.32 -1.16 -19.35
C GLN A 61 -0.67 0.12 -18.57
N THR A 62 0.27 0.61 -17.73
CA THR A 62 0.08 1.87 -17.00
C THR A 62 0.03 3.07 -17.94
N LEU A 63 0.90 3.13 -18.95
CA LEU A 63 0.85 4.20 -19.96
C LEU A 63 -0.46 4.18 -20.75
N ALA A 64 -1.02 3.02 -21.01
CA ALA A 64 -2.29 2.86 -21.71
C ALA A 64 -3.53 3.26 -20.86
N THR A 65 -3.38 3.53 -19.56
CA THR A 65 -4.48 4.08 -18.73
C THR A 65 -4.64 5.59 -18.88
N MET A 66 -3.65 6.28 -19.42
CA MET A 66 -3.72 7.72 -19.65
C MET A 66 -4.55 8.00 -20.89
N PRO A 67 -5.55 8.91 -20.84
CA PRO A 67 -6.27 9.37 -22.03
C PRO A 67 -5.32 9.87 -23.11
N GLY A 68 -5.63 9.61 -24.40
CA GLY A 68 -4.72 9.89 -25.50
C GLY A 68 -4.37 11.38 -25.64
N ASP A 69 -5.33 12.26 -25.41
CA ASP A 69 -5.17 13.71 -25.40
C ASP A 69 -4.26 14.17 -24.26
N GLU A 70 -4.48 13.68 -23.04
CA GLU A 70 -3.63 13.96 -21.88
C GLU A 70 -2.19 13.46 -22.10
N PHE A 71 -2.02 12.30 -22.74
CA PHE A 71 -0.72 11.74 -23.07
C PHE A 71 0.06 12.62 -24.07
N GLU A 72 -0.60 13.13 -25.12
CA GLU A 72 0.02 14.02 -26.10
C GLU A 72 0.36 15.38 -25.49
N ASP A 73 -0.52 15.95 -24.66
CA ASP A 73 -0.26 17.20 -23.93
C ASP A 73 0.95 17.09 -23.00
N LYS A 74 1.11 15.97 -22.30
CA LYS A 74 2.30 15.71 -21.47
C LYS A 74 3.58 15.57 -22.26
N ILE A 75 3.53 14.97 -23.46
CA ILE A 75 4.69 14.93 -24.36
C ILE A 75 5.10 16.36 -24.77
N VAL A 76 4.13 17.22 -25.09
CA VAL A 76 4.40 18.61 -25.48
C VAL A 76 4.99 19.39 -24.30
N GLU A 77 4.43 19.26 -23.11
CA GLU A 77 4.93 19.91 -21.88
C GLU A 77 6.39 19.52 -21.57
N ILE A 78 6.70 18.20 -21.58
CA ILE A 78 8.06 17.70 -21.32
C ILE A 78 9.05 18.22 -22.36
N LYS A 79 8.66 18.29 -23.63
CA LYS A 79 9.49 18.86 -24.71
C LYS A 79 9.73 20.36 -24.52
N GLN A 80 8.72 21.13 -24.09
CA GLN A 80 8.84 22.56 -23.84
C GLN A 80 9.76 22.87 -22.64
N GLU A 81 9.75 22.01 -21.62
CA GLU A 81 10.64 22.15 -20.45
C GLU A 81 12.08 21.69 -20.71
N CYS A 82 12.42 21.30 -21.94
CA CYS A 82 13.74 20.76 -22.31
C CYS A 82 14.18 19.56 -21.46
N LYS A 83 13.23 18.81 -20.91
CA LYS A 83 13.50 17.57 -20.17
C LYS A 83 13.67 16.39 -21.13
N GLU A 84 14.46 15.42 -20.72
CA GLU A 84 14.63 14.19 -21.50
C GLU A 84 13.32 13.40 -21.54
N LEU A 85 12.80 13.18 -22.75
CA LEU A 85 11.59 12.40 -22.99
C LEU A 85 11.92 10.91 -22.85
N SER A 86 11.76 10.36 -21.66
CA SER A 86 11.96 8.94 -21.38
C SER A 86 10.66 8.23 -21.04
N THR A 87 10.57 6.94 -21.38
CA THR A 87 9.44 6.08 -20.98
C THR A 87 9.24 6.10 -19.47
N ALA A 88 10.32 6.21 -18.69
CA ALA A 88 10.27 6.30 -17.25
C ALA A 88 9.63 7.61 -16.74
N ALA A 89 9.85 8.75 -17.43
CA ALA A 89 9.22 10.01 -17.09
C ALA A 89 7.73 9.98 -17.36
N LEU A 90 7.33 9.53 -18.55
CA LEU A 90 5.91 9.35 -18.92
C LEU A 90 5.19 8.35 -18.01
N TYR A 91 5.83 7.26 -17.65
CA TYR A 91 5.27 6.28 -16.71
C TYR A 91 5.01 6.90 -15.32
N ARG A 92 5.92 7.74 -14.82
CA ARG A 92 5.71 8.46 -13.55
C ARG A 92 4.52 9.40 -13.61
N GLU A 93 4.37 10.16 -14.71
CA GLU A 93 3.23 11.06 -14.89
C GLU A 93 1.91 10.29 -15.02
N ALA A 94 1.87 9.20 -15.81
CA ALA A 94 0.69 8.35 -15.90
C ALA A 94 0.25 7.79 -14.54
N LYS A 95 1.21 7.38 -13.72
CA LYS A 95 0.92 6.95 -12.33
C LYS A 95 0.40 8.06 -11.44
N ARG A 96 0.94 9.27 -11.57
CA ARG A 96 0.46 10.45 -10.82
C ARG A 96 -0.97 10.80 -11.21
N ALA A 97 -1.26 10.85 -12.51
CA ALA A 97 -2.61 11.09 -13.01
C ALA A 97 -3.61 10.03 -12.52
N ALA A 98 -3.25 8.75 -12.60
CA ALA A 98 -4.07 7.67 -12.08
C ALA A 98 -4.31 7.73 -10.57
N ALA A 99 -3.32 8.19 -9.79
CA ALA A 99 -3.46 8.38 -8.36
C ALA A 99 -4.34 9.59 -8.01
N SER A 100 -4.29 10.67 -8.83
CA SER A 100 -5.11 11.86 -8.66
C SER A 100 -6.59 11.64 -9.03
N ASN A 101 -6.87 10.69 -9.93
CA ASN A 101 -8.22 10.34 -10.37
C ASN A 101 -8.90 9.29 -9.47
N LYS A 102 -8.27 8.88 -8.36
CA LYS A 102 -8.95 8.02 -7.38
C LYS A 102 -10.06 8.83 -6.68
N PRO A 103 -11.21 8.19 -6.41
CA PRO A 103 -12.29 8.85 -5.67
C PRO A 103 -11.73 9.40 -4.34
N GLU A 104 -12.23 10.57 -3.94
CA GLU A 104 -11.93 11.12 -2.61
C GLU A 104 -12.31 10.09 -1.55
N SER A 105 -11.49 9.99 -0.51
CA SER A 105 -11.80 9.13 0.62
C SER A 105 -13.19 9.48 1.16
N PRO A 106 -14.02 8.49 1.50
CA PRO A 106 -15.32 8.75 2.10
C PRO A 106 -15.14 9.63 3.35
N ASN A 107 -16.19 10.39 3.72
CA ASN A 107 -16.14 11.18 4.94
C ASN A 107 -15.78 10.28 6.14
N PRO A 108 -14.92 10.75 7.06
CA PRO A 108 -14.62 10.00 8.26
C PRO A 108 -15.88 9.64 9.04
N PRO A 109 -15.94 8.47 9.67
CA PRO A 109 -17.10 8.07 10.45
C PRO A 109 -17.35 9.03 11.63
N THR A 110 -18.62 9.20 12.00
CA THR A 110 -19.03 10.12 13.09
C THR A 110 -19.17 9.40 14.44
N GLY A 111 -18.83 8.13 14.53
CA GLY A 111 -18.90 7.32 15.74
C GLY A 111 -17.93 7.74 16.85
N LYS A 112 -18.04 7.08 17.99
CA LYS A 112 -17.08 7.14 19.10
C LYS A 112 -16.46 5.78 19.28
N TYR A 113 -15.13 5.72 19.30
CA TYR A 113 -14.39 4.48 19.28
C TYR A 113 -13.43 4.40 20.46
N ARG A 114 -13.45 3.26 21.12
CA ARG A 114 -12.52 2.92 22.19
C ARG A 114 -11.19 2.42 21.64
N VAL A 115 -11.21 1.69 20.51
CA VAL A 115 -10.02 1.14 19.88
C VAL A 115 -9.88 1.72 18.48
N ILE A 116 -8.76 2.35 18.20
CA ILE A 116 -8.43 2.89 16.88
C ILE A 116 -7.15 2.21 16.38
N TYR A 117 -7.23 1.63 15.19
CA TYR A 117 -6.11 1.00 14.49
C TYR A 117 -5.86 1.74 13.18
N ALA A 118 -4.64 2.21 12.95
CA ALA A 118 -4.33 3.11 11.86
C ALA A 118 -3.03 2.74 11.13
N ASP A 119 -3.10 2.65 9.78
CA ASP A 119 -1.94 2.49 8.89
C ASP A 119 -1.88 3.67 7.92
N PRO A 120 -1.38 4.85 8.34
CA PRO A 120 -1.41 6.06 7.53
C PRO A 120 -0.66 5.90 6.21
N PRO A 121 -1.16 6.48 5.11
CA PRO A 121 -0.49 6.51 3.83
C PRO A 121 0.61 7.58 3.80
N TRP A 122 1.74 7.29 4.44
CA TRP A 122 2.86 8.19 4.61
C TRP A 122 3.40 8.73 3.27
N LYS A 123 3.59 10.05 3.18
CA LYS A 123 4.21 10.69 2.03
C LYS A 123 5.72 10.72 2.16
N TYR A 124 6.41 9.88 1.39
CA TYR A 124 7.87 9.83 1.36
C TYR A 124 8.43 10.93 0.45
N ASN A 125 9.32 11.78 0.97
CA ASN A 125 10.03 12.81 0.19
C ASN A 125 11.29 12.28 -0.51
N ASP A 126 11.41 10.99 -0.70
CA ASP A 126 12.65 10.35 -1.12
C ASP A 126 12.90 10.49 -2.62
N ARG A 127 14.05 11.10 -2.99
CA ARG A 127 14.50 11.28 -4.37
C ARG A 127 15.23 10.04 -4.93
N LEU A 128 15.45 9.02 -4.12
CA LEU A 128 16.31 7.87 -4.43
C LEU A 128 15.48 6.63 -4.81
N THR A 129 14.75 6.70 -5.90
CA THR A 129 13.95 5.54 -6.31
C THR A 129 14.22 5.12 -7.76
N ASP A 130 15.46 4.80 -8.05
CA ASP A 130 15.80 4.01 -9.25
C ASP A 130 15.58 2.51 -9.00
N GLY A 131 14.35 2.10 -8.64
CA GLY A 131 14.03 0.68 -8.47
C GLY A 131 12.75 0.35 -7.74
N TYR A 132 12.40 1.11 -6.73
CA TYR A 132 11.12 1.01 -6.01
C TYR A 132 10.48 2.38 -6.07
N GLY A 133 9.41 2.54 -6.88
CA GLY A 133 8.69 3.81 -7.00
C GLY A 133 8.23 4.30 -5.62
N PRO A 134 8.19 5.63 -5.37
CA PRO A 134 7.67 6.17 -4.12
C PRO A 134 6.25 5.65 -3.84
N ALA A 135 5.87 5.58 -2.57
CA ALA A 135 4.54 5.10 -2.14
C ALA A 135 3.38 5.81 -2.87
N GLU A 136 3.60 7.07 -3.25
CA GLU A 136 2.67 7.90 -4.05
C GLU A 136 2.21 7.28 -5.37
N PHE A 137 2.99 6.34 -5.93
CA PHE A 137 2.62 5.65 -7.16
C PHE A 137 1.63 4.49 -6.97
N HIS A 138 1.41 4.07 -5.73
CA HIS A 138 0.54 2.95 -5.43
C HIS A 138 -0.82 3.39 -4.89
N TYR A 139 -0.86 4.48 -4.09
CA TYR A 139 -2.07 5.04 -3.48
C TYR A 139 -1.85 6.52 -3.13
N PRO A 140 -2.92 7.34 -2.99
CA PRO A 140 -2.82 8.72 -2.50
C PRO A 140 -2.13 8.73 -1.14
N THR A 141 -1.07 9.53 -1.00
CA THR A 141 -0.35 9.71 0.26
C THR A 141 -0.77 11.00 0.94
N MET A 142 -0.61 11.07 2.26
CA MET A 142 -0.93 12.25 3.07
C MET A 142 0.32 12.83 3.71
N THR A 143 0.39 14.15 3.79
CA THR A 143 1.43 14.86 4.54
C THR A 143 1.17 14.74 6.04
N ILE A 144 2.18 15.06 6.86
CA ILE A 144 2.04 15.06 8.32
C ILE A 144 0.95 16.06 8.77
N GLU A 145 0.88 17.22 8.09
CA GLU A 145 -0.11 18.27 8.36
C GLU A 145 -1.53 17.76 8.07
N GLU A 146 -1.74 17.10 6.94
CA GLU A 146 -3.03 16.50 6.57
C GLU A 146 -3.45 15.40 7.55
N LEU A 147 -2.50 14.54 7.96
CA LEU A 147 -2.76 13.52 8.98
C LEU A 147 -3.12 14.13 10.34
N CYS A 148 -2.40 15.18 10.76
CA CYS A 148 -2.71 15.89 11.99
C CYS A 148 -4.10 16.58 11.97
N ALA A 149 -4.58 16.99 10.79
CA ALA A 149 -5.86 17.66 10.62
C ALA A 149 -7.06 16.70 10.63
N LEU A 150 -6.85 15.39 10.54
CA LEU A 150 -7.96 14.43 10.64
C LEU A 150 -8.66 14.50 12.00
N PRO A 151 -9.99 14.40 12.04
CA PRO A 151 -10.79 14.57 13.27
C PRO A 151 -10.76 13.32 14.18
N VAL A 152 -9.61 12.65 14.29
CA VAL A 152 -9.46 11.42 15.08
C VAL A 152 -9.71 11.66 16.56
N ARG A 153 -9.37 12.89 17.03
CA ARG A 153 -9.61 13.30 18.40
C ARG A 153 -11.12 13.30 18.74
N GLU A 154 -11.94 13.70 17.78
CA GLU A 154 -13.40 13.75 17.90
C GLU A 154 -14.04 12.37 17.82
N MET A 155 -13.41 11.45 17.08
CA MET A 155 -13.87 10.07 16.96
C MET A 155 -13.45 9.19 18.14
N ALA A 156 -12.40 9.54 18.87
CA ALA A 156 -11.96 8.78 20.04
C ALA A 156 -12.87 9.02 21.25
N GLU A 157 -13.12 7.96 22.01
CA GLU A 157 -13.68 8.05 23.36
C GLU A 157 -12.73 8.78 24.31
N ASP A 158 -13.23 9.20 25.49
CA ASP A 158 -12.38 9.84 26.52
C ASP A 158 -11.32 8.87 27.07
N ASN A 159 -11.65 7.58 27.11
CA ASN A 159 -10.74 6.49 27.43
C ASN A 159 -10.55 5.58 26.20
N ALA A 160 -9.53 5.83 25.41
CA ALA A 160 -9.31 5.15 24.15
C ALA A 160 -7.86 4.71 23.97
N VAL A 161 -7.65 3.70 23.14
CA VAL A 161 -6.33 3.22 22.69
C VAL A 161 -6.17 3.41 21.19
N LEU A 162 -5.01 3.86 20.78
CA LEU A 162 -4.59 3.99 19.39
C LEU A 162 -3.42 3.03 19.13
N PHE A 163 -3.57 2.22 18.11
CA PHE A 163 -2.50 1.41 17.51
C PHE A 163 -2.11 2.03 16.17
N LEU A 164 -0.92 2.61 16.10
CA LEU A 164 -0.46 3.38 14.94
C LEU A 164 0.73 2.71 14.27
N TRP A 165 0.59 2.30 13.01
CA TRP A 165 1.69 1.79 12.20
C TRP A 165 2.63 2.90 11.75
N VAL A 166 3.93 2.65 11.95
CA VAL A 166 4.97 3.62 11.63
C VAL A 166 6.21 2.90 11.10
N THR A 167 6.73 3.41 10.00
CA THR A 167 8.05 3.01 9.50
C THR A 167 9.14 3.86 10.12
N SER A 168 10.38 3.35 10.20
CA SER A 168 11.51 4.04 10.84
C SER A 168 11.70 5.49 10.39
N PRO A 169 11.57 5.88 9.12
CA PRO A 169 11.73 7.28 8.68
C PRO A 169 10.72 8.25 9.29
N PHE A 170 9.52 7.77 9.64
CA PHE A 170 8.44 8.59 10.17
C PHE A 170 8.28 8.49 11.70
N LEU A 171 9.17 7.78 12.37
CA LEU A 171 9.04 7.57 13.83
C LEU A 171 9.00 8.87 14.60
N GLU A 172 9.84 9.84 14.27
CA GLU A 172 9.85 11.17 14.93
C GLU A 172 8.56 11.96 14.61
N ASP A 173 8.14 11.99 13.35
CA ASP A 173 6.95 12.73 12.93
C ASP A 173 5.66 12.09 13.46
N SER A 174 5.63 10.78 13.67
CA SER A 174 4.46 10.10 14.23
C SER A 174 4.01 10.64 15.59
N PHE A 175 4.96 11.12 16.41
CA PHE A 175 4.63 11.73 17.71
C PHE A 175 3.90 13.08 17.59
N LYS A 176 4.03 13.78 16.45
CA LYS A 176 3.23 15.00 16.16
C LYS A 176 1.78 14.61 15.94
N ILE A 177 1.55 13.55 15.14
CA ILE A 177 0.22 13.02 14.83
C ILE A 177 -0.45 12.47 16.09
N ILE A 178 0.26 11.65 16.88
CA ILE A 178 -0.25 11.10 18.14
C ILE A 178 -0.75 12.21 19.07
N ARG A 179 0.03 13.29 19.22
CA ARG A 179 -0.38 14.46 20.04
C ARG A 179 -1.56 15.24 19.43
N ALA A 180 -1.56 15.44 18.10
CA ALA A 180 -2.67 16.11 17.40
C ALA A 180 -3.99 15.34 17.59
N TRP A 181 -3.94 14.01 17.53
CA TRP A 181 -5.09 13.13 17.75
C TRP A 181 -5.48 12.98 19.24
N GLY A 182 -4.70 13.58 20.15
CA GLY A 182 -5.02 13.63 21.59
C GLY A 182 -4.61 12.37 22.35
N PHE A 183 -3.62 11.65 21.87
CA PHE A 183 -3.08 10.45 22.51
C PHE A 183 -1.68 10.67 23.07
N GLU A 184 -1.26 9.78 23.96
CA GLU A 184 0.06 9.68 24.53
C GLU A 184 0.67 8.29 24.27
N TYR A 185 1.90 8.25 23.81
CA TYR A 185 2.65 7.01 23.59
C TYR A 185 2.90 6.26 24.91
N LYS A 186 2.71 4.94 24.90
CA LYS A 186 2.93 4.07 26.06
C LYS A 186 3.90 2.92 25.77
N ALA A 187 3.72 2.23 24.63
CA ALA A 187 4.49 1.05 24.27
C ALA A 187 4.55 0.87 22.76
N SER A 188 5.28 -0.12 22.29
CA SER A 188 5.27 -0.52 20.89
C SER A 188 5.38 -2.03 20.71
N PHE A 189 4.74 -2.52 19.67
CA PHE A 189 5.11 -3.78 19.05
C PHE A 189 6.03 -3.51 17.87
N VAL A 190 6.86 -4.47 17.54
CA VAL A 190 7.74 -4.46 16.37
C VAL A 190 7.36 -5.62 15.47
N TRP A 191 6.98 -5.33 14.25
CA TRP A 191 6.86 -6.37 13.23
C TRP A 191 8.23 -6.61 12.60
N ASP A 192 8.87 -7.72 12.94
CA ASP A 192 10.03 -8.23 12.21
C ASP A 192 9.56 -8.99 10.97
N LYS A 193 9.83 -8.46 9.79
CA LYS A 193 9.40 -8.98 8.50
C LYS A 193 10.19 -10.21 8.03
N VAL A 194 11.16 -10.65 8.83
CA VAL A 194 12.06 -11.79 8.58
C VAL A 194 12.95 -11.64 7.33
N GLY A 195 12.54 -10.81 6.37
CA GLY A 195 13.27 -10.50 5.14
C GLY A 195 14.02 -9.17 5.21
N HIS A 196 15.05 -9.02 4.37
CA HIS A 196 15.83 -7.78 4.28
C HIS A 196 15.16 -6.77 3.33
N ASN A 197 15.17 -5.48 3.71
CA ASN A 197 14.89 -4.36 2.82
C ASN A 197 16.12 -3.45 2.76
N TYR A 198 16.31 -2.81 1.62
CA TYR A 198 17.35 -1.80 1.48
C TYR A 198 16.94 -0.52 2.20
N GLY A 199 17.88 0.04 3.00
CA GLY A 199 17.75 1.34 3.64
C GLY A 199 19.06 2.12 3.49
N HIS A 200 19.04 3.43 3.73
CA HIS A 200 20.23 4.29 3.57
C HIS A 200 21.34 4.00 4.59
N TYR A 201 20.98 3.67 5.81
CA TYR A 201 21.92 3.47 6.91
C TYR A 201 22.02 2.01 7.33
N ASN A 202 20.96 1.23 7.13
CA ASN A 202 20.90 -0.15 7.55
C ASN A 202 19.91 -0.94 6.68
N SER A 203 19.90 -2.26 6.83
CA SER A 203 18.89 -3.12 6.22
C SER A 203 17.63 -3.11 7.10
N VAL A 204 16.67 -2.25 6.76
CA VAL A 204 15.43 -2.13 7.52
C VAL A 204 14.54 -3.33 7.29
N ARG A 205 14.29 -4.13 8.34
CA ARG A 205 13.43 -5.31 8.25
C ARG A 205 12.23 -5.27 9.20
N HIS A 206 11.93 -4.12 9.78
CA HIS A 206 10.85 -3.97 10.75
C HIS A 206 9.97 -2.76 10.49
N GLU A 207 8.78 -2.79 11.06
CA GLU A 207 7.89 -1.66 11.27
C GLU A 207 7.45 -1.63 12.73
N PHE A 208 7.07 -0.45 13.22
CA PHE A 208 6.53 -0.26 14.55
C PHE A 208 5.02 -0.20 14.53
N LEU A 209 4.37 -0.84 15.51
CA LEU A 209 2.98 -0.58 15.86
C LEU A 209 3.00 0.10 17.23
N LEU A 210 2.84 1.43 17.23
CA LEU A 210 2.87 2.22 18.45
C LEU A 210 1.55 2.08 19.20
N VAL A 211 1.62 1.81 20.50
CA VAL A 211 0.47 1.74 21.40
C VAL A 211 0.39 3.05 22.17
N CYS A 212 -0.70 3.78 21.99
CA CYS A 212 -0.90 5.08 22.58
C CYS A 212 -2.26 5.12 23.27
N THR A 213 -2.39 5.82 24.39
CA THR A 213 -3.66 5.92 25.13
C THR A 213 -4.10 7.37 25.28
N ARG A 214 -5.40 7.52 25.39
CA ARG A 214 -6.08 8.74 25.83
C ARG A 214 -6.86 8.38 27.10
N GLY A 215 -6.76 9.20 28.15
CA GLY A 215 -7.40 8.88 29.41
C GLY A 215 -6.87 7.60 30.05
N SER A 216 -7.74 6.83 30.70
CA SER A 216 -7.43 5.55 31.31
C SER A 216 -7.97 4.42 30.45
N CYS A 217 -7.15 3.85 29.56
CA CYS A 217 -7.52 2.75 28.69
C CYS A 217 -6.46 1.65 28.75
N THR A 218 -6.56 0.80 29.76
CA THR A 218 -5.79 -0.44 29.88
C THR A 218 -6.45 -1.57 29.12
N PRO A 219 -5.71 -2.61 28.71
CA PRO A 219 -6.31 -3.82 28.16
C PRO A 219 -7.37 -4.44 29.11
N ASP A 220 -8.39 -5.03 28.51
CA ASP A 220 -9.44 -5.77 29.24
C ASP A 220 -8.89 -7.11 29.73
N GLU A 221 -8.01 -7.71 28.91
CA GLU A 221 -7.37 -8.98 29.22
C GLU A 221 -5.91 -8.79 29.63
N SER A 222 -5.47 -9.52 30.63
CA SER A 222 -4.10 -9.46 31.16
C SER A 222 -3.08 -10.29 30.36
N THR A 223 -3.44 -10.75 29.17
CA THR A 223 -2.56 -11.52 28.29
C THR A 223 -1.37 -10.69 27.85
N LEU A 224 -0.16 -11.24 28.01
CA LEU A 224 1.07 -10.60 27.54
C LEU A 224 1.53 -11.23 26.23
N PHE A 225 1.73 -10.41 25.22
CA PHE A 225 2.33 -10.79 23.95
C PHE A 225 3.77 -10.28 23.88
N ASP A 226 4.64 -11.04 23.22
CA ASP A 226 5.99 -10.57 22.94
C ASP A 226 5.95 -9.27 22.12
N SER A 227 6.79 -8.32 22.49
CA SER A 227 6.85 -7.01 21.81
C SER A 227 7.40 -7.12 20.38
N VAL A 228 8.12 -8.18 20.04
CA VAL A 228 8.64 -8.44 18.69
C VAL A 228 7.90 -9.63 18.11
N GLN A 229 7.20 -9.39 16.99
CA GLN A 229 6.46 -10.40 16.26
C GLN A 229 7.18 -10.69 14.93
N SER A 230 7.79 -11.88 14.82
CA SER A 230 8.51 -12.30 13.61
C SER A 230 7.54 -12.99 12.64
N ILE A 231 7.00 -12.23 11.69
CA ILE A 231 6.00 -12.69 10.73
C ILE A 231 6.51 -12.35 9.33
N PRO A 232 6.72 -13.34 8.45
CA PRO A 232 7.11 -13.07 7.06
C PRO A 232 6.10 -12.18 6.33
N LYS A 233 6.60 -11.34 5.42
CA LYS A 233 5.73 -10.56 4.53
C LYS A 233 4.88 -11.49 3.67
N THR A 234 3.65 -11.09 3.41
CA THR A 234 2.81 -11.69 2.37
C THR A 234 3.22 -11.16 0.98
N ASP A 235 2.78 -11.82 -0.09
CA ASP A 235 3.00 -11.36 -1.47
C ASP A 235 2.21 -10.08 -1.82
N LYS A 236 1.27 -9.68 -0.96
CA LYS A 236 0.48 -8.46 -1.15
C LYS A 236 1.25 -7.25 -0.62
N HIS A 237 1.47 -6.27 -1.46
CA HIS A 237 2.16 -5.03 -1.10
C HIS A 237 1.49 -4.31 0.09
N SER A 238 2.31 -3.98 1.09
CA SER A 238 1.91 -3.12 2.24
C SER A 238 0.80 -3.67 3.15
N GLN A 239 0.35 -4.91 2.97
CA GLN A 239 -0.62 -5.52 3.89
C GLN A 239 0.05 -5.80 5.24
N LYS A 240 -0.60 -5.34 6.32
CA LYS A 240 -0.16 -5.67 7.68
C LYS A 240 -0.62 -7.09 8.05
N PRO A 241 0.17 -7.83 8.84
CA PRO A 241 -0.22 -9.17 9.30
C PRO A 241 -1.50 -9.12 10.15
N GLU A 242 -2.42 -10.05 9.88
CA GLU A 242 -3.67 -10.19 10.64
C GLU A 242 -3.44 -10.53 12.12
N GLU A 243 -2.30 -11.09 12.43
CA GLU A 243 -1.88 -11.43 13.80
C GLU A 243 -1.94 -10.21 14.72
N PHE A 244 -1.58 -9.01 14.23
CA PHE A 244 -1.65 -7.79 15.02
C PHE A 244 -3.09 -7.39 15.35
N ARG A 245 -4.04 -7.57 14.41
CA ARG A 245 -5.46 -7.38 14.69
C ARG A 245 -5.95 -8.36 15.76
N ARG A 246 -5.58 -9.64 15.67
CA ARG A 246 -5.91 -10.64 16.68
C ARG A 246 -5.33 -10.32 18.06
N ILE A 247 -4.10 -9.78 18.12
CA ILE A 247 -3.52 -9.30 19.37
C ILE A 247 -4.38 -8.17 19.96
N ILE A 248 -4.78 -7.19 19.13
CA ILE A 248 -5.62 -6.08 19.56
C ILE A 248 -6.99 -6.59 20.07
N GLU A 249 -7.64 -7.47 19.33
CA GLU A 249 -8.94 -8.07 19.68
C GLU A 249 -8.87 -8.92 20.95
N THR A 250 -7.75 -9.61 21.19
CA THR A 250 -7.52 -10.35 22.43
C THR A 250 -7.33 -9.42 23.63
N LEU A 251 -6.61 -8.30 23.45
CA LEU A 251 -6.36 -7.35 24.52
C LEU A 251 -7.56 -6.47 24.84
N TYR A 252 -8.34 -6.10 23.81
CA TYR A 252 -9.47 -5.16 23.91
C TYR A 252 -10.73 -5.83 23.37
N THR A 253 -11.43 -6.51 24.25
CA THR A 253 -12.64 -7.29 23.93
C THR A 253 -13.89 -6.41 23.87
N GLU A 254 -13.89 -5.28 24.57
CA GLU A 254 -15.01 -4.38 24.73
C GLU A 254 -14.86 -3.07 23.94
N GLY A 255 -16.00 -2.45 23.61
CA GLY A 255 -16.07 -1.14 22.95
C GLY A 255 -15.97 -1.19 21.43
N GLU A 256 -16.38 -0.09 20.80
CA GLU A 256 -16.38 0.05 19.34
C GLU A 256 -14.95 0.20 18.82
N LYS A 257 -14.69 -0.42 17.67
CA LYS A 257 -13.39 -0.50 17.02
C LYS A 257 -13.42 0.16 15.66
N LEU A 258 -12.42 1.00 15.37
CA LEU A 258 -12.24 1.68 14.08
C LEU A 258 -10.89 1.34 13.47
N GLU A 259 -10.88 0.92 12.21
CA GLU A 259 -9.67 0.89 11.40
C GLU A 259 -9.64 2.08 10.44
N LEU A 260 -8.66 2.96 10.63
CA LEU A 260 -8.38 4.09 9.75
C LEU A 260 -7.42 3.66 8.63
N PHE A 261 -7.69 4.11 7.41
CA PHE A 261 -6.95 3.77 6.20
C PHE A 261 -7.06 2.28 5.85
N ALA A 262 -8.21 1.68 6.19
CA ALA A 262 -8.49 0.27 5.97
C ALA A 262 -8.42 -0.10 4.48
N ARG A 263 -7.98 -1.34 4.21
CA ARG A 263 -7.88 -1.92 2.85
C ARG A 263 -8.92 -3.00 2.61
N GLY A 264 -9.98 -3.00 3.36
CA GLY A 264 -11.10 -3.93 3.30
C GLY A 264 -11.95 -3.82 4.55
N ASP A 265 -13.03 -4.57 4.56
CA ASP A 265 -13.96 -4.61 5.68
C ASP A 265 -13.62 -5.80 6.58
N PHE A 266 -13.73 -5.62 7.89
CA PHE A 266 -13.42 -6.62 8.90
C PHE A 266 -14.55 -6.72 9.93
N ASP A 267 -14.97 -7.93 10.24
CA ASP A 267 -16.02 -8.18 11.22
C ASP A 267 -15.67 -7.57 12.59
N GLY A 268 -16.63 -6.82 13.17
CA GLY A 268 -16.46 -6.14 14.45
C GLY A 268 -15.61 -4.86 14.41
N TRP A 269 -15.33 -4.36 13.23
CA TRP A 269 -14.62 -3.09 13.01
C TRP A 269 -15.40 -2.19 12.06
N ASP A 270 -15.51 -0.92 12.41
CA ASP A 270 -15.81 0.10 11.42
C ASP A 270 -14.53 0.37 10.62
N CYS A 271 -14.64 0.35 9.29
CA CYS A 271 -13.49 0.48 8.40
C CYS A 271 -13.62 1.75 7.56
N TRP A 272 -12.60 2.62 7.64
CA TRP A 272 -12.53 3.83 6.83
C TRP A 272 -11.22 3.86 6.03
N GLY A 273 -11.33 3.91 4.72
CA GLY A 273 -10.19 3.92 3.80
C GLY A 273 -10.60 3.99 2.34
N ASN A 274 -9.63 4.06 1.44
CA ASN A 274 -9.86 4.16 0.00
C ASN A 274 -10.18 2.81 -0.68
N GLU A 275 -10.07 1.70 0.02
CA GLU A 275 -10.26 0.34 -0.50
C GLU A 275 -11.37 -0.40 0.25
N THR A 276 -12.15 0.30 1.08
CA THR A 276 -13.34 -0.24 1.74
C THR A 276 -14.52 -0.16 0.77
N GLY A 277 -15.33 -1.23 0.73
CA GLY A 277 -16.60 -1.22 0.01
C GLY A 277 -17.59 -0.33 0.79
N GLY A 278 -17.89 0.86 0.25
CA GLY A 278 -18.93 1.73 0.78
C GLY A 278 -20.32 1.23 0.40
#